data_66d2fa1cde2d73c9c0ef709c7740c24f
#
_entry.id   66d2fa1cde2d73c9c0ef709c7740c24f
#
_cell.length_a   1.000
_cell.length_b   1.000
_cell.length_c   1.000
_cell.angle_alpha   90.00
_cell.angle_beta   90.00
_cell.angle_gamma   90.00
#
_symmetry.space_group_name_H-M   'P 1'
#
loop_
_entity.id
_entity.type
_entity.pdbx_description
1 polymer ?
#
loop_
_entity_poly.entity_id
_entity_poly.type
_entity_poly.pdbx_seq_one_letter_code
_entity_poly.pdbx_strand_id
1 'polypeptide(L)'
;MHKSIKSINLPVSFLKENDQFVAYTPALDLSTSGETLEQAKKNFTEAVEIFFDEIISMGTFEEVLLDLGWKKQAHDLIPPLVVSQGIESVSVPFAKL
;
A
#
# COMPACT_ATOMS: atom_id res chain seq x y z
N MET A 1 -24.72 -14.69 -8.07
CA MET A 1 -24.33 -13.33 -7.69
C MET A 1 -23.07 -12.91 -8.42
N HIS A 2 -23.11 -11.77 -9.01
CA HIS A 2 -21.95 -11.24 -9.73
C HIS A 2 -21.04 -10.44 -8.82
N LYS A 3 -19.75 -10.65 -9.04
CA LYS A 3 -18.72 -9.88 -8.38
C LYS A 3 -18.15 -8.91 -9.40
N SER A 4 -18.32 -7.63 -9.17
CA SER A 4 -17.71 -6.63 -10.02
C SER A 4 -16.23 -6.54 -9.69
N ILE A 5 -15.41 -6.60 -10.72
CA ILE A 5 -13.97 -6.41 -10.56
C ILE A 5 -13.62 -5.02 -11.04
N LYS A 6 -12.96 -4.28 -10.20
CA LYS A 6 -12.56 -2.92 -10.50
C LYS A 6 -11.06 -2.80 -10.28
N SER A 7 -10.37 -2.28 -11.28
CA SER A 7 -8.95 -2.01 -11.16
C SER A 7 -8.72 -0.66 -10.50
N ILE A 8 -7.79 -0.61 -9.56
CA ILE A 8 -7.39 0.64 -8.93
C ILE A 8 -5.88 0.76 -9.07
N ASN A 9 -5.41 1.99 -9.07
CA ASN A 9 -3.99 2.27 -9.15
C ASN A 9 -3.50 2.71 -7.78
N LEU A 10 -2.52 1.98 -7.27
CA LEU A 10 -1.93 2.27 -5.96
C LEU A 10 -0.48 2.69 -6.15
N PRO A 11 -0.04 3.72 -5.43
CA PRO A 11 1.39 4.03 -5.41
C PRO A 11 2.11 2.94 -4.63
N VAL A 12 3.19 2.41 -5.19
CA VAL A 12 3.97 1.35 -4.57
C VAL A 12 5.43 1.71 -4.65
N SER A 13 6.12 1.60 -3.53
CA SER A 13 7.58 1.77 -3.48
C SER A 13 8.23 0.42 -3.28
N PHE A 14 9.34 0.21 -3.98
CA PHE A 14 10.11 -1.01 -3.85
C PHE A 14 11.45 -0.67 -3.23
N LEU A 15 11.76 -1.34 -2.12
CA LEU A 15 12.99 -1.09 -1.37
C LEU A 15 13.77 -2.39 -1.28
N LYS A 16 15.07 -2.26 -1.12
CA LYS A 16 15.90 -3.41 -0.85
C LYS A 16 16.37 -3.32 0.60
N GLU A 17 16.01 -4.32 1.39
CA GLU A 17 16.42 -4.42 2.78
C GLU A 17 17.13 -5.74 2.97
N ASN A 18 18.42 -5.68 3.32
CA ASN A 18 19.24 -6.87 3.41
C ASN A 18 19.19 -7.61 2.07
N ASP A 19 18.77 -8.85 2.04
CA ASP A 19 18.70 -9.65 0.82
C ASP A 19 17.27 -9.80 0.31
N GLN A 20 16.36 -8.95 0.80
CA GLN A 20 14.94 -9.00 0.44
C GLN A 20 14.54 -7.75 -0.30
N PHE A 21 13.56 -7.90 -1.18
CA PHE A 21 12.90 -6.75 -1.79
C PHE A 21 11.57 -6.55 -1.08
N VAL A 22 11.29 -5.31 -0.70
CA VAL A 22 10.06 -4.96 0.01
C VAL A 22 9.21 -4.10 -0.90
N ALA A 23 7.94 -4.44 -1.01
CA ALA A 23 6.96 -3.62 -1.71
C ALA A 23 6.06 -2.98 -0.66
N TYR A 24 5.89 -1.67 -0.74
CA TYR A 24 5.11 -0.93 0.24
C TYR A 24 4.18 0.07 -0.45
N THR A 25 2.93 0.12 -0.01
CA THR A 25 2.00 1.17 -0.45
C THR A 25 1.54 1.98 0.74
N PRO A 26 1.74 3.32 0.69
CA PRO A 26 1.21 4.17 1.76
C PRO A 26 -0.32 4.27 1.74
N ALA A 27 -0.94 3.99 0.60
CA ALA A 27 -2.39 4.06 0.48
C ALA A 27 -3.12 3.07 1.38
N LEU A 28 -2.48 1.93 1.68
CA LEU A 28 -3.06 0.91 2.55
C LEU A 28 -2.19 0.65 3.78
N ASP A 29 -1.07 1.35 3.88
CA ASP A 29 -0.06 1.12 4.92
C ASP A 29 0.27 -0.38 4.98
N LEU A 30 0.54 -0.96 3.82
CA LEU A 30 0.72 -2.39 3.66
C LEU A 30 2.03 -2.67 2.95
N SER A 31 2.79 -3.61 3.48
CA SER A 31 4.05 -4.02 2.89
C SER A 31 4.13 -5.54 2.80
N THR A 32 4.92 -5.99 1.85
CA THR A 32 5.24 -7.40 1.70
C THR A 32 6.65 -7.51 1.14
N SER A 33 7.21 -8.71 1.12
CA SER A 33 8.58 -8.90 0.67
C SER A 33 8.72 -10.13 -0.20
N GLY A 34 9.84 -10.20 -0.91
CA GLY A 34 10.20 -11.34 -1.72
C GLY A 34 11.70 -11.38 -1.95
N GLU A 35 12.21 -12.52 -2.34
CA GLU A 35 13.64 -12.69 -2.58
C GLU A 35 14.09 -12.00 -3.87
N THR A 36 13.16 -11.76 -4.79
CA THR A 36 13.41 -11.04 -6.02
C THR A 36 12.38 -9.92 -6.16
N LEU A 37 12.69 -8.95 -7.01
CA LEU A 37 11.74 -7.88 -7.29
C LEU A 37 10.42 -8.43 -7.85
N GLU A 38 10.52 -9.39 -8.75
CA GLU A 38 9.32 -10.01 -9.32
C GLU A 38 8.50 -10.73 -8.27
N GLN A 39 9.15 -11.43 -7.36
CA GLN A 39 8.47 -12.12 -6.27
C GLN A 39 7.79 -11.12 -5.33
N ALA A 40 8.46 -10.00 -5.03
CA ALA A 40 7.87 -8.95 -4.20
C ALA A 40 6.60 -8.37 -4.86
N LYS A 41 6.65 -8.15 -6.17
CA LYS A 41 5.49 -7.64 -6.91
C LYS A 41 4.32 -8.63 -6.85
N LYS A 42 4.60 -9.90 -7.06
CA LYS A 42 3.57 -10.94 -7.01
C LYS A 42 2.96 -11.03 -5.61
N ASN A 43 3.81 -11.06 -4.60
CA ASN A 43 3.36 -11.14 -3.22
C ASN A 43 2.54 -9.91 -2.84
N PHE A 44 2.92 -8.75 -3.36
CA PHE A 44 2.19 -7.52 -3.10
C PHE A 44 0.76 -7.61 -3.66
N THR A 45 0.62 -8.04 -4.91
CA THR A 45 -0.69 -8.18 -5.53
C THR A 45 -1.58 -9.11 -4.70
N GLU A 46 -1.03 -10.24 -4.28
CA GLU A 46 -1.77 -11.19 -3.45
C GLU A 46 -2.18 -10.59 -2.10
N ALA A 47 -1.25 -9.87 -1.46
CA ALA A 47 -1.53 -9.25 -0.18
C ALA A 47 -2.63 -8.19 -0.29
N VAL A 48 -2.62 -7.41 -1.35
CA VAL A 48 -3.66 -6.41 -1.59
C VAL A 48 -5.02 -7.08 -1.80
N GLU A 49 -5.05 -8.15 -2.58
CA GLU A 49 -6.29 -8.89 -2.81
C GLU A 49 -6.85 -9.44 -1.50
N ILE A 50 -6.00 -10.01 -0.67
CA ILE A 50 -6.42 -10.52 0.63
C ILE A 50 -6.94 -9.40 1.52
N PHE A 51 -6.25 -8.27 1.52
CA PHE A 51 -6.65 -7.11 2.31
C PHE A 51 -8.08 -6.67 1.92
N PHE A 52 -8.34 -6.51 0.64
CA PHE A 52 -9.66 -6.07 0.20
C PHE A 52 -10.73 -7.12 0.43
N ASP A 53 -10.41 -8.40 0.21
CA ASP A 53 -11.36 -9.47 0.51
C ASP A 53 -11.78 -9.45 1.98
N GLU A 54 -10.84 -9.22 2.88
CA GLU A 54 -11.13 -9.18 4.30
C GLU A 54 -12.04 -8.00 4.68
N ILE A 55 -11.70 -6.79 4.26
CA ILE A 55 -12.50 -5.64 4.65
C ILE A 55 -13.90 -5.66 4.00
N ILE A 56 -14.01 -6.25 2.82
CA ILE A 56 -15.31 -6.43 2.18
C ILE A 56 -16.13 -7.47 2.95
N SER A 57 -15.53 -8.59 3.29
CA SER A 57 -16.21 -9.66 4.04
C SER A 57 -16.66 -9.20 5.41
N MET A 58 -15.85 -8.36 6.06
CA MET A 58 -16.17 -7.84 7.39
C MET A 58 -17.15 -6.67 7.36
N GLY A 59 -17.48 -6.16 6.18
CA GLY A 59 -18.34 -4.99 6.05
C GLY A 59 -17.68 -3.70 6.50
N THR A 60 -16.36 -3.64 6.50
CA THR A 60 -15.60 -2.48 6.98
C THR A 60 -14.89 -1.74 5.86
N PHE A 61 -15.25 -2.02 4.62
CA PHE A 61 -14.56 -1.48 3.44
C PHE A 61 -14.42 0.05 3.49
N GLU A 62 -15.53 0.75 3.59
CA GLU A 62 -15.50 2.20 3.58
C GLU A 62 -14.80 2.76 4.82
N GLU A 63 -15.12 2.23 5.99
CA GLU A 63 -14.55 2.68 7.24
C GLU A 63 -13.02 2.57 7.25
N VAL A 64 -12.50 1.42 6.85
CA VAL A 64 -11.05 1.19 6.85
C VAL A 64 -10.36 2.11 5.85
N LEU A 65 -10.90 2.25 4.65
CA LEU A 65 -10.26 3.09 3.65
C LEU A 65 -10.28 4.56 4.03
N LEU A 66 -11.38 5.04 4.61
CA LEU A 66 -11.44 6.43 5.09
C LEU A 66 -10.43 6.67 6.20
N ASP A 67 -10.25 5.70 7.11
CA ASP A 67 -9.24 5.79 8.16
C ASP A 67 -7.83 5.84 7.59
N LEU A 68 -7.61 5.23 6.44
CA LEU A 68 -6.31 5.22 5.77
C LEU A 68 -6.09 6.47 4.91
N GLY A 69 -7.02 7.40 4.90
CA GLY A 69 -6.85 8.67 4.19
C GLY A 69 -7.46 8.70 2.80
N TRP A 70 -8.22 7.68 2.41
CA TRP A 70 -8.94 7.71 1.16
C TRP A 70 -10.07 8.73 1.26
N LYS A 71 -10.46 9.29 0.14
CA LYS A 71 -11.55 10.25 0.08
C LYS A 71 -12.74 9.68 -0.65
N LYS A 72 -13.92 9.96 -0.14
CA LYS A 72 -15.14 9.57 -0.81
C LYS A 72 -15.53 10.68 -1.77
N GLN A 73 -15.70 10.33 -3.03
CA GLN A 73 -16.09 11.27 -4.07
C GLN A 73 -17.20 10.64 -4.88
N ALA A 74 -18.40 11.20 -4.76
CA ALA A 74 -19.61 10.62 -5.32
C ALA A 74 -19.78 9.19 -4.79
N HIS A 75 -19.70 8.18 -5.66
CA HIS A 75 -19.83 6.78 -5.25
C HIS A 75 -18.49 6.06 -5.18
N ASP A 76 -17.39 6.79 -5.39
CA ASP A 76 -16.08 6.20 -5.43
C ASP A 76 -15.26 6.56 -4.21
N LEU A 77 -14.29 5.71 -3.92
CA LEU A 77 -13.27 5.98 -2.90
C LEU A 77 -11.95 6.18 -3.64
N ILE A 78 -11.33 7.31 -3.39
CA ILE A 78 -10.12 7.74 -4.08
C ILE A 78 -8.92 7.58 -3.15
N PRO A 79 -7.90 6.82 -3.54
CA PRO A 79 -6.73 6.63 -2.67
C PRO A 79 -5.91 7.91 -2.51
N PRO A 80 -5.12 7.99 -1.44
CA PRO A 80 -4.16 9.08 -1.29
C PRO A 80 -3.21 9.12 -2.47
N LEU A 81 -2.82 10.32 -2.84
CA LEU A 81 -1.98 10.56 -3.99
C LEU A 81 -0.58 10.95 -3.55
N VAL A 82 0.43 10.28 -4.12
CA VAL A 82 1.82 10.69 -3.91
C VAL A 82 2.09 11.86 -4.86
N VAL A 83 2.38 13.03 -4.30
CA VAL A 83 2.63 14.22 -5.11
C VAL A 83 4.12 14.45 -5.36
N SER A 84 4.99 13.85 -4.56
CA SER A 84 6.43 13.99 -4.73
C SER A 84 7.15 12.88 -3.98
N GLN A 85 8.28 12.47 -4.52
CA GLN A 85 9.17 11.52 -3.87
C GLN A 85 10.58 12.03 -4.00
N GLY A 86 11.38 11.82 -2.97
CA GLY A 86 12.74 12.30 -2.99
C GLY A 86 13.53 11.81 -1.79
N ILE A 87 14.72 12.35 -1.68
CA ILE A 87 15.63 12.06 -0.58
C ILE A 87 15.88 13.37 0.15
N GLU A 88 15.63 13.37 1.45
CA GLU A 88 15.82 14.53 2.28
C GLU A 88 16.97 14.33 3.25
N SER A 89 17.78 15.37 3.42
CA SER A 89 18.85 15.37 4.41
C SER A 89 18.33 15.97 5.70
N VAL A 90 18.44 15.23 6.78
CA VAL A 90 17.96 15.69 8.07
C VAL A 90 19.06 15.55 9.10
N SER A 91 19.07 16.47 10.07
CA SER A 91 20.03 16.41 11.17
C SER A 91 19.42 15.60 12.31
N VAL A 92 20.19 14.64 12.81
CA VAL A 92 19.74 13.74 13.87
C VAL A 92 20.68 13.89 15.05
N PRO A 93 20.17 14.03 16.26
CA PRO A 93 21.02 14.23 17.45
C PRO A 93 21.62 12.92 17.94
N PHE A 94 22.70 12.51 17.30
CA PHE A 94 23.46 11.35 17.73
C PHE A 94 24.66 11.75 18.58
N ALA A 95 24.89 10.96 19.62
CA ALA A 95 26.16 11.09 20.36
C ALA A 95 27.25 10.37 19.58
N LYS A 96 26.92 9.21 19.01
CA LYS A 96 27.81 8.46 18.11
C LYS A 96 27.00 7.38 17.40
N LEU A 97 27.55 6.92 16.32
CA LEU A 97 26.99 5.82 15.57
C LEU A 97 27.70 4.52 15.86
#